data_f514ab600c1b4af9001e96d9c7e4e602
#
_entry.id   f514ab600c1b4af9001e96d9c7e4e602
#
_cell.length_a   1.000
_cell.length_b   1.000
_cell.length_c   1.000
_cell.angle_alpha   90.00
_cell.angle_beta   90.00
_cell.angle_gamma   90.00
#
_symmetry.space_group_name_H-M   'P 1'
#
loop_
_entity.id
_entity.type
_entity.pdbx_description
1 polymer ?
#
loop_
_entity_poly.entity_id
_entity_poly.type
_entity_poly.pdbx_seq_one_letter_code
_entity_poly.pdbx_strand_id
1 'polypeptide(L)'
;PVATIGAVLPGDFKIKNGKLRGVESQGMLCGASEIDIEDKIDGLLELPSDAPVGVNIREYLDLDDHVIDISITPNRGDCVSIRGIAREIGVINQLPVTAPEIKQVAATITDEKKVGIATEGCPRYLGRVIKNVNTKASTPVWMERALARSGIRQHSILVDITNYVLIELGQPLHAFDGGKVQGLVQVRQATAAEKLTLLNEQEVELSEKVMVIADDAAITITFSDNST
;
A
#
# COMPACT_ATOMS: atom_id res chain seq x y z
N PRO A 1 -9.23 -12.48 -20.05
CA PRO A 1 -10.71 -12.27 -20.14
C PRO A 1 -11.19 -12.17 -21.59
N VAL A 2 -12.51 -12.39 -21.77
CA VAL A 2 -13.17 -12.32 -23.08
C VAL A 2 -14.39 -11.40 -22.99
N ALA A 3 -14.43 -10.37 -23.83
CA ALA A 3 -15.64 -9.60 -24.05
C ALA A 3 -16.49 -10.30 -25.09
N THR A 4 -17.68 -10.76 -24.68
CA THR A 4 -18.63 -11.46 -25.55
C THR A 4 -19.43 -10.47 -26.39
N ILE A 5 -20.14 -10.98 -27.42
CA ILE A 5 -21.01 -10.15 -28.25
C ILE A 5 -22.04 -9.43 -27.39
N GLY A 6 -22.17 -8.13 -27.62
CA GLY A 6 -23.07 -7.25 -26.88
C GLY A 6 -22.42 -6.60 -25.66
N ALA A 7 -21.23 -7.02 -25.22
CA ALA A 7 -20.48 -6.32 -24.20
C ALA A 7 -20.13 -4.89 -24.67
N VAL A 8 -20.15 -3.95 -23.72
CA VAL A 8 -19.73 -2.57 -23.93
C VAL A 8 -18.47 -2.34 -23.09
N LEU A 9 -17.38 -2.04 -23.75
CA LEU A 9 -16.10 -1.72 -23.12
C LEU A 9 -15.96 -0.18 -22.94
N PRO A 10 -14.99 0.27 -22.16
CA PRO A 10 -14.69 1.70 -22.00
C PRO A 10 -14.63 2.45 -23.34
N GLY A 11 -15.09 3.69 -23.33
CA GLY A 11 -15.23 4.49 -24.56
C GLY A 11 -16.44 4.10 -25.46
N ASP A 12 -17.45 3.47 -24.85
CA ASP A 12 -18.67 2.99 -25.56
C ASP A 12 -18.39 2.00 -26.70
N PHE A 13 -17.25 1.29 -26.61
CA PHE A 13 -16.88 0.31 -27.61
C PHE A 13 -17.70 -0.98 -27.47
N LYS A 14 -18.66 -1.15 -28.39
CA LYS A 14 -19.58 -2.30 -28.37
C LYS A 14 -19.05 -3.47 -29.19
N ILE A 15 -18.90 -4.62 -28.54
CA ILE A 15 -18.50 -5.87 -29.20
C ILE A 15 -19.63 -6.42 -30.07
N LYS A 16 -19.31 -6.61 -31.35
CA LYS A 16 -20.23 -7.13 -32.37
C LYS A 16 -19.64 -8.36 -33.05
N ASN A 17 -20.47 -9.16 -33.70
CA ASN A 17 -19.98 -10.18 -34.63
C ASN A 17 -19.07 -9.53 -35.67
N GLY A 18 -17.90 -10.10 -35.85
CA GLY A 18 -16.91 -9.62 -36.81
C GLY A 18 -16.30 -10.76 -37.59
N LYS A 19 -15.67 -10.42 -38.71
CA LYS A 19 -14.89 -11.36 -39.48
C LYS A 19 -13.47 -10.83 -39.61
N LEU A 20 -12.51 -11.53 -39.00
CA LEU A 20 -11.11 -11.15 -39.02
C LEU A 20 -10.34 -12.13 -39.90
N ARG A 21 -9.70 -11.61 -40.93
CA ARG A 21 -8.91 -12.44 -41.90
C ARG A 21 -9.67 -13.66 -42.44
N GLY A 22 -10.99 -13.51 -42.66
CA GLY A 22 -11.84 -14.58 -43.18
C GLY A 22 -12.43 -15.54 -42.16
N VAL A 23 -12.03 -15.42 -40.88
CA VAL A 23 -12.56 -16.24 -39.77
C VAL A 23 -13.59 -15.43 -38.98
N GLU A 24 -14.71 -16.02 -38.61
CA GLU A 24 -15.71 -15.40 -37.77
C GLU A 24 -15.20 -15.26 -36.34
N SER A 25 -15.41 -14.07 -35.78
CA SER A 25 -15.06 -13.76 -34.41
C SER A 25 -16.32 -13.45 -33.60
N GLN A 26 -16.55 -14.19 -32.51
CA GLN A 26 -17.72 -14.07 -31.64
C GLN A 26 -17.39 -13.37 -30.29
N GLY A 27 -16.31 -12.63 -30.25
CA GLY A 27 -15.86 -11.91 -29.06
C GLY A 27 -14.46 -11.36 -29.22
N MET A 28 -13.95 -10.72 -28.20
CA MET A 28 -12.60 -10.13 -28.16
C MET A 28 -11.89 -10.55 -26.87
N LEU A 29 -10.68 -11.06 -27.01
CA LEU A 29 -9.77 -11.22 -25.87
C LEU A 29 -9.31 -9.83 -25.43
N CYS A 30 -9.37 -9.54 -24.15
CA CYS A 30 -9.08 -8.23 -23.60
C CYS A 30 -7.77 -8.19 -22.82
N GLY A 31 -7.02 -7.11 -23.01
CA GLY A 31 -5.96 -6.69 -22.11
C GLY A 31 -6.52 -5.91 -20.91
N ALA A 32 -5.64 -5.52 -20.00
CA ALA A 32 -6.01 -4.76 -18.81
C ALA A 32 -6.55 -3.35 -19.16
N SER A 33 -5.92 -2.67 -20.11
CA SER A 33 -6.31 -1.34 -20.58
C SER A 33 -7.69 -1.32 -21.25
N GLU A 34 -8.09 -2.41 -21.93
CA GLU A 34 -9.39 -2.49 -22.61
C GLU A 34 -10.55 -2.66 -21.63
N ILE A 35 -10.28 -3.05 -20.38
CA ILE A 35 -11.29 -3.15 -19.31
C ILE A 35 -11.03 -2.15 -18.17
N ASP A 36 -10.22 -1.11 -18.45
CA ASP A 36 -9.96 0.03 -17.56
C ASP A 36 -9.36 -0.34 -16.19
N ILE A 37 -8.50 -1.37 -16.17
CA ILE A 37 -7.82 -1.80 -14.94
C ILE A 37 -6.43 -1.17 -14.82
N GLU A 38 -5.69 -1.04 -15.94
CA GLU A 38 -4.34 -0.51 -15.97
C GLU A 38 -3.95 0.01 -17.36
N ASP A 39 -3.42 1.22 -17.41
CA ASP A 39 -3.12 1.93 -18.69
C ASP A 39 -1.85 1.45 -19.41
N LYS A 40 -1.04 0.59 -18.81
CA LYS A 40 0.34 0.36 -19.26
C LYS A 40 0.73 -1.08 -19.58
N ILE A 41 -0.18 -2.04 -19.49
CA ILE A 41 0.10 -3.41 -19.91
C ILE A 41 -0.23 -3.55 -21.39
N ASP A 42 0.80 -3.72 -22.21
CA ASP A 42 0.64 -4.08 -23.62
C ASP A 42 0.40 -5.59 -23.72
N GLY A 43 -0.71 -5.99 -24.33
CA GLY A 43 -1.09 -7.38 -24.54
C GLY A 43 -2.32 -7.84 -23.75
N LEU A 44 -2.55 -9.16 -23.77
CA LEU A 44 -3.69 -9.78 -23.10
C LEU A 44 -3.50 -9.82 -21.58
N LEU A 45 -4.58 -9.62 -20.86
CA LEU A 45 -4.58 -9.83 -19.41
C LEU A 45 -4.58 -11.33 -19.10
N GLU A 46 -3.48 -11.81 -18.54
CA GLU A 46 -3.37 -13.16 -18.02
C GLU A 46 -3.87 -13.21 -16.57
N LEU A 47 -4.80 -14.11 -16.32
CA LEU A 47 -5.33 -14.36 -14.98
C LEU A 47 -4.58 -15.54 -14.34
N PRO A 48 -4.56 -15.65 -13.00
CA PRO A 48 -4.06 -16.84 -12.32
C PRO A 48 -4.69 -18.13 -12.86
N SER A 49 -3.92 -19.22 -12.89
CA SER A 49 -4.34 -20.50 -13.48
C SER A 49 -5.55 -21.14 -12.79
N ASP A 50 -5.85 -20.71 -11.57
CA ASP A 50 -7.01 -21.14 -10.77
C ASP A 50 -8.22 -20.20 -10.94
N ALA A 51 -8.13 -19.18 -11.78
CA ALA A 51 -9.25 -18.30 -12.06
C ALA A 51 -10.45 -19.08 -12.65
N PRO A 52 -11.66 -18.93 -12.09
CA PRO A 52 -12.82 -19.70 -12.50
C PRO A 52 -13.27 -19.32 -13.92
N VAL A 53 -13.40 -20.30 -14.79
CA VAL A 53 -13.87 -20.10 -16.16
C VAL A 53 -15.38 -19.86 -16.16
N GLY A 54 -15.82 -18.85 -16.93
CA GLY A 54 -17.23 -18.52 -17.11
C GLY A 54 -17.81 -17.55 -16.07
N VAL A 55 -17.03 -17.14 -15.09
CA VAL A 55 -17.42 -16.08 -14.15
C VAL A 55 -17.21 -14.70 -14.79
N ASN A 56 -18.07 -13.75 -14.44
CA ASN A 56 -17.92 -12.37 -14.89
C ASN A 56 -16.62 -11.78 -14.34
N ILE A 57 -15.79 -11.23 -15.22
CA ILE A 57 -14.49 -10.64 -14.84
C ILE A 57 -14.65 -9.49 -13.84
N ARG A 58 -15.72 -8.70 -13.90
CA ARG A 58 -15.99 -7.63 -12.94
C ARG A 58 -16.19 -8.18 -11.53
N GLU A 59 -16.91 -9.29 -11.42
CA GLU A 59 -17.15 -9.98 -10.15
C GLU A 59 -15.86 -10.65 -9.64
N TYR A 60 -15.15 -11.36 -10.52
CA TYR A 60 -13.88 -12.01 -10.17
C TYR A 60 -12.81 -11.03 -9.70
N LEU A 61 -12.69 -9.89 -10.36
CA LEU A 61 -11.72 -8.84 -10.01
C LEU A 61 -12.30 -7.81 -9.02
N ASP A 62 -13.56 -7.97 -8.58
CA ASP A 62 -14.22 -7.06 -7.64
C ASP A 62 -14.17 -5.61 -8.14
N LEU A 63 -14.55 -5.38 -9.40
CA LEU A 63 -14.44 -4.07 -10.05
C LEU A 63 -15.62 -3.13 -9.74
N ASP A 64 -16.72 -3.65 -9.18
CA ASP A 64 -17.87 -2.85 -8.79
C ASP A 64 -17.63 -2.21 -7.39
N ASP A 65 -16.79 -1.19 -7.36
CA ASP A 65 -16.39 -0.47 -6.16
C ASP A 65 -16.61 1.04 -6.32
N HIS A 66 -16.56 1.76 -5.22
CA HIS A 66 -16.68 3.21 -5.18
C HIS A 66 -15.48 3.83 -4.47
N VAL A 67 -14.74 4.65 -5.18
CA VAL A 67 -13.66 5.46 -4.63
C VAL A 67 -14.22 6.84 -4.30
N ILE A 68 -14.01 7.30 -3.06
CA ILE A 68 -14.44 8.62 -2.60
C ILE A 68 -13.19 9.47 -2.41
N ASP A 69 -13.09 10.55 -3.16
CA ASP A 69 -12.06 11.57 -2.97
C ASP A 69 -12.51 12.56 -1.90
N ILE A 70 -11.72 12.69 -0.83
CA ILE A 70 -12.05 13.50 0.33
C ILE A 70 -10.99 14.58 0.52
N SER A 71 -11.42 15.84 0.45
CA SER A 71 -10.58 16.98 0.82
C SER A 71 -10.54 17.16 2.34
N ILE A 72 -9.36 17.08 2.93
CA ILE A 72 -9.13 17.19 4.37
C ILE A 72 -8.39 18.48 4.68
N THR A 73 -8.87 19.25 5.67
CA THR A 73 -8.18 20.45 6.14
C THR A 73 -6.92 20.10 6.94
N PRO A 74 -5.86 20.95 6.94
CA PRO A 74 -4.59 20.64 7.60
C PRO A 74 -4.65 20.33 9.10
N ASN A 75 -5.68 20.80 9.78
CA ASN A 75 -5.90 20.56 11.22
C ASN A 75 -6.59 19.22 11.53
N ARG A 76 -6.94 18.41 10.50
CA ARG A 76 -7.64 17.13 10.63
C ARG A 76 -6.77 15.94 10.21
N GLY A 77 -5.53 15.91 10.67
CA GLY A 77 -4.63 14.79 10.45
C GLY A 77 -5.15 13.44 10.97
N ASP A 78 -6.08 13.45 11.92
CA ASP A 78 -6.81 12.28 12.41
C ASP A 78 -7.70 11.61 11.35
N CYS A 79 -8.06 12.35 10.29
CA CYS A 79 -8.90 11.88 9.18
C CYS A 79 -8.09 11.32 8.01
N VAL A 80 -6.75 11.32 8.06
CA VAL A 80 -5.88 10.79 6.99
C VAL A 80 -5.79 9.26 7.09
N SER A 81 -6.94 8.59 7.21
CA SER A 81 -7.07 7.13 7.15
C SER A 81 -8.52 6.71 7.06
N ILE A 82 -8.77 5.50 6.58
CA ILE A 82 -10.13 4.92 6.54
C ILE A 82 -10.75 4.91 7.94
N ARG A 83 -9.98 4.54 8.96
CA ARG A 83 -10.44 4.55 10.36
C ARG A 83 -10.83 5.95 10.83
N GLY A 84 -10.06 6.96 10.48
CA GLY A 84 -10.34 8.35 10.83
C GLY A 84 -11.64 8.83 10.19
N ILE A 85 -11.79 8.61 8.88
CA ILE A 85 -13.00 8.95 8.13
C ILE A 85 -14.22 8.18 8.66
N ALA A 86 -14.07 6.89 8.97
CA ALA A 86 -15.17 6.10 9.53
C ALA A 86 -15.69 6.70 10.85
N ARG A 87 -14.80 7.23 11.70
CA ARG A 87 -15.20 7.93 12.94
C ARG A 87 -16.01 9.18 12.64
N GLU A 88 -15.57 10.00 11.67
CA GLU A 88 -16.31 11.20 11.29
C GLU A 88 -17.69 10.87 10.74
N ILE A 89 -17.78 9.87 9.85
CA ILE A 89 -19.06 9.39 9.33
C ILE A 89 -19.96 8.89 10.46
N GLY A 90 -19.39 8.14 11.40
CA GLY A 90 -20.10 7.65 12.58
C GLY A 90 -20.68 8.79 13.43
N VAL A 91 -19.89 9.84 13.69
CA VAL A 91 -20.34 11.02 14.46
C VAL A 91 -21.43 11.79 13.72
N ILE A 92 -21.23 12.08 12.43
CA ILE A 92 -22.18 12.84 11.62
C ILE A 92 -23.55 12.12 11.53
N ASN A 93 -23.52 10.80 11.37
CA ASN A 93 -24.73 9.99 11.20
C ASN A 93 -25.26 9.37 12.51
N GLN A 94 -24.58 9.61 13.64
CA GLN A 94 -24.89 9.01 14.94
C GLN A 94 -24.93 7.46 14.89
N LEU A 95 -24.00 6.88 14.16
CA LEU A 95 -23.86 5.44 13.96
C LEU A 95 -22.62 4.89 14.70
N PRO A 96 -22.70 3.68 15.25
CA PRO A 96 -21.53 3.03 15.81
C PRO A 96 -20.50 2.68 14.73
N VAL A 97 -19.22 2.85 15.06
CA VAL A 97 -18.11 2.45 14.19
C VAL A 97 -17.55 1.12 14.66
N THR A 98 -17.61 0.12 13.80
CA THR A 98 -17.02 -1.20 14.07
C THR A 98 -15.54 -1.18 13.64
N ALA A 99 -14.63 -1.37 14.58
CA ALA A 99 -13.22 -1.52 14.29
C ALA A 99 -12.92 -2.94 13.75
N PRO A 100 -11.94 -3.09 12.85
CA PRO A 100 -11.49 -4.41 12.45
C PRO A 100 -10.97 -5.20 13.65
N GLU A 101 -11.26 -6.50 13.71
CA GLU A 101 -10.71 -7.39 14.74
C GLU A 101 -9.23 -7.62 14.49
N ILE A 102 -8.39 -7.10 15.39
CA ILE A 102 -6.93 -7.31 15.34
C ILE A 102 -6.57 -8.42 16.30
N LYS A 103 -6.25 -9.59 15.75
CA LYS A 103 -5.79 -10.74 16.54
C LYS A 103 -4.37 -10.49 17.05
N GLN A 104 -4.15 -10.73 18.34
CA GLN A 104 -2.82 -10.68 18.91
C GLN A 104 -1.97 -11.83 18.38
N VAL A 105 -0.80 -11.49 17.84
CA VAL A 105 0.22 -12.47 17.45
C VAL A 105 1.30 -12.51 18.53
N ALA A 106 1.37 -13.61 19.27
CA ALA A 106 2.35 -13.79 20.33
C ALA A 106 3.79 -13.80 19.75
N ALA A 107 4.76 -13.35 20.53
CA ALA A 107 6.16 -13.49 20.18
C ALA A 107 6.57 -14.98 20.27
N THR A 108 7.23 -15.47 19.23
CA THR A 108 7.76 -16.84 19.15
C THR A 108 9.28 -16.91 19.35
N ILE A 109 9.92 -15.76 19.43
CA ILE A 109 11.34 -15.58 19.65
C ILE A 109 11.56 -14.54 20.77
N THR A 110 12.72 -14.58 21.40
CA THR A 110 13.11 -13.65 22.48
C THR A 110 14.01 -12.52 22.01
N ASP A 111 14.30 -12.45 20.69
CA ASP A 111 15.13 -11.39 20.14
C ASP A 111 14.42 -10.05 20.27
N GLU A 112 15.14 -9.09 20.78
CA GLU A 112 14.67 -7.72 20.96
C GLU A 112 15.65 -6.73 20.33
N LYS A 113 15.12 -5.65 19.76
CA LYS A 113 15.90 -4.47 19.39
C LYS A 113 15.53 -3.37 20.36
N LYS A 114 16.54 -2.81 21.03
CA LYS A 114 16.33 -1.70 21.97
C LYS A 114 15.81 -0.49 21.19
N VAL A 115 14.78 0.14 21.72
CA VAL A 115 14.22 1.38 21.20
C VAL A 115 14.21 2.44 22.29
N GLY A 116 14.46 3.69 21.93
CA GLY A 116 14.48 4.82 22.83
C GLY A 116 13.70 6.01 22.28
N ILE A 117 13.24 6.88 23.17
CA ILE A 117 12.56 8.13 22.84
C ILE A 117 13.32 9.25 23.57
N ALA A 118 13.81 10.23 22.81
CA ALA A 118 14.52 11.40 23.30
C ALA A 118 13.86 12.70 22.81
N THR A 119 12.54 12.70 22.71
CA THR A 119 11.74 13.87 22.30
C THR A 119 10.33 13.79 22.88
N GLU A 120 9.76 14.92 23.26
CA GLU A 120 8.34 14.99 23.68
C GLU A 120 7.36 14.84 22.51
N GLY A 121 7.83 15.05 21.28
CA GLY A 121 7.01 14.91 20.07
C GLY A 121 6.60 13.48 19.73
N CYS A 122 7.23 12.47 20.36
CA CYS A 122 6.89 11.06 20.19
C CYS A 122 6.54 10.43 21.54
N PRO A 123 5.25 10.34 21.91
CA PRO A 123 4.85 9.80 23.20
C PRO A 123 5.03 8.27 23.30
N ARG A 124 5.11 7.56 22.17
CA ARG A 124 5.24 6.11 22.15
C ARG A 124 5.90 5.63 20.86
N TYR A 125 6.88 4.77 20.98
CA TYR A 125 7.53 4.07 19.86
C TYR A 125 7.68 2.59 20.20
N LEU A 126 7.31 1.71 19.29
CA LEU A 126 7.33 0.26 19.48
C LEU A 126 8.16 -0.38 18.38
N GLY A 127 8.97 -1.36 18.74
CA GLY A 127 9.71 -2.19 17.81
C GLY A 127 9.33 -3.68 17.94
N ARG A 128 9.43 -4.42 16.84
CA ARG A 128 9.31 -5.87 16.82
C ARG A 128 10.36 -6.44 15.88
N VAL A 129 11.06 -7.47 16.33
CA VAL A 129 11.99 -8.24 15.49
C VAL A 129 11.22 -9.38 14.82
N ILE A 130 11.35 -9.48 13.49
CA ILE A 130 10.77 -10.55 12.70
C ILE A 130 11.90 -11.22 11.94
N LYS A 131 12.02 -12.54 12.05
CA LYS A 131 13.05 -13.34 11.38
C LYS A 131 12.48 -14.17 10.24
N ASN A 132 13.33 -14.60 9.32
CA ASN A 132 12.98 -15.46 8.19
C ASN A 132 11.88 -14.86 7.29
N VAL A 133 11.93 -13.56 7.08
CA VAL A 133 11.00 -12.87 6.20
C VAL A 133 11.33 -13.18 4.74
N ASN A 134 10.32 -13.63 3.99
CA ASN A 134 10.46 -13.75 2.53
C ASN A 134 10.14 -12.40 1.88
N THR A 135 11.17 -11.61 1.61
CA THR A 135 11.03 -10.28 0.97
C THR A 135 10.61 -10.35 -0.50
N LYS A 136 10.68 -11.54 -1.12
CA LYS A 136 10.26 -11.78 -2.50
C LYS A 136 8.83 -12.36 -2.60
N ALA A 137 8.11 -12.45 -1.48
CA ALA A 137 6.72 -12.87 -1.52
C ALA A 137 5.86 -11.82 -2.26
N SER A 138 4.90 -12.30 -3.04
CA SER A 138 3.92 -11.41 -3.67
C SER A 138 2.98 -10.82 -2.63
N THR A 139 2.61 -9.57 -2.82
CA THR A 139 1.56 -8.94 -2.02
C THR A 139 0.23 -9.64 -2.31
N PRO A 140 -0.59 -9.95 -1.30
CA PRO A 140 -1.89 -10.55 -1.52
C PRO A 140 -2.80 -9.65 -2.38
N VAL A 141 -3.50 -10.23 -3.34
CA VAL A 141 -4.33 -9.51 -4.33
C VAL A 141 -5.32 -8.53 -3.68
N TRP A 142 -5.92 -8.90 -2.56
CA TRP A 142 -6.83 -8.02 -1.83
C TRP A 142 -6.14 -6.74 -1.31
N MET A 143 -4.88 -6.85 -0.88
CA MET A 143 -4.08 -5.71 -0.41
C MET A 143 -3.61 -4.85 -1.59
N GLU A 144 -3.17 -5.48 -2.68
CA GLU A 144 -2.83 -4.78 -3.94
C GLU A 144 -3.97 -3.90 -4.42
N ARG A 145 -5.18 -4.47 -4.46
CA ARG A 145 -6.39 -3.75 -4.87
C ARG A 145 -6.71 -2.58 -3.94
N ALA A 146 -6.65 -2.80 -2.62
CA ALA A 146 -6.91 -1.74 -1.64
C ALA A 146 -5.93 -0.57 -1.79
N LEU A 147 -4.64 -0.86 -1.97
CA LEU A 147 -3.61 0.16 -2.19
C LEU A 147 -3.80 0.89 -3.52
N ALA A 148 -4.02 0.16 -4.61
CA ALA A 148 -4.25 0.75 -5.94
C ALA A 148 -5.47 1.69 -5.95
N ARG A 149 -6.59 1.28 -5.33
CA ARG A 149 -7.80 2.10 -5.19
C ARG A 149 -7.59 3.32 -4.29
N SER A 150 -6.61 3.27 -3.40
CA SER A 150 -6.17 4.41 -2.58
C SER A 150 -5.12 5.28 -3.27
N GLY A 151 -4.80 5.04 -4.54
CA GLY A 151 -3.79 5.78 -5.30
C GLY A 151 -2.35 5.47 -4.88
N ILE A 152 -2.12 4.38 -4.15
CA ILE A 152 -0.79 3.96 -3.70
C ILE A 152 -0.20 2.97 -4.68
N ARG A 153 0.98 3.30 -5.22
CA ARG A 153 1.73 2.38 -6.06
C ARG A 153 2.33 1.26 -5.23
N GLN A 154 2.20 0.04 -5.72
CA GLN A 154 2.82 -1.15 -5.16
C GLN A 154 4.34 -1.13 -5.32
N HIS A 155 5.06 -1.65 -4.34
CA HIS A 155 6.52 -1.74 -4.33
C HIS A 155 7.01 -3.16 -3.98
N SER A 156 6.91 -3.51 -2.71
CA SER A 156 7.31 -4.81 -2.17
C SER A 156 6.39 -5.16 -1.01
N ILE A 157 6.27 -6.45 -0.71
CA ILE A 157 5.37 -6.91 0.36
C ILE A 157 5.56 -6.17 1.68
N LEU A 158 6.78 -5.81 2.06
CA LEU A 158 7.05 -5.09 3.30
C LEU A 158 6.55 -3.64 3.25
N VAL A 159 6.83 -2.95 2.15
CA VAL A 159 6.36 -1.57 1.93
C VAL A 159 4.86 -1.54 1.80
N ASP A 160 4.28 -2.49 1.08
CA ASP A 160 2.83 -2.57 0.86
C ASP A 160 2.08 -2.82 2.17
N ILE A 161 2.60 -3.68 3.07
CA ILE A 161 2.03 -3.87 4.41
C ILE A 161 2.07 -2.57 5.21
N THR A 162 3.18 -1.84 5.20
CA THR A 162 3.29 -0.58 5.94
C THR A 162 2.34 0.48 5.40
N ASN A 163 2.22 0.58 4.07
CA ASN A 163 1.29 1.48 3.41
C ASN A 163 -0.18 1.10 3.68
N TYR A 164 -0.50 -0.19 3.65
CA TYR A 164 -1.85 -0.66 3.95
C TYR A 164 -2.28 -0.29 5.38
N VAL A 165 -1.42 -0.54 6.37
CA VAL A 165 -1.71 -0.18 7.77
C VAL A 165 -1.82 1.33 7.94
N LEU A 166 -1.00 2.11 7.23
CA LEU A 166 -1.08 3.57 7.24
C LEU A 166 -2.44 4.06 6.70
N ILE A 167 -2.88 3.55 5.55
CA ILE A 167 -4.16 3.95 4.93
C ILE A 167 -5.36 3.47 5.75
N GLU A 168 -5.35 2.24 6.23
CA GLU A 168 -6.47 1.68 6.99
C GLU A 168 -6.60 2.29 8.38
N LEU A 169 -5.49 2.34 9.14
CA LEU A 169 -5.51 2.67 10.57
C LEU A 169 -4.95 4.05 10.90
N GLY A 170 -4.25 4.70 9.97
CA GLY A 170 -3.57 5.96 10.21
C GLY A 170 -2.30 5.82 11.04
N GLN A 171 -1.72 4.60 11.10
CA GLN A 171 -0.52 4.32 11.89
C GLN A 171 0.69 4.14 10.97
N PRO A 172 1.62 5.11 10.94
CA PRO A 172 2.88 4.96 10.23
C PRO A 172 3.70 3.81 10.80
N LEU A 173 4.24 2.97 9.91
CA LEU A 173 5.15 1.88 10.22
C LEU A 173 6.46 2.07 9.48
N HIS A 174 7.56 1.63 10.08
CA HIS A 174 8.88 1.61 9.47
C HIS A 174 9.43 0.19 9.53
N ALA A 175 9.88 -0.34 8.40
CA ALA A 175 10.58 -1.61 8.31
C ALA A 175 12.08 -1.33 8.10
N PHE A 176 12.92 -1.95 8.93
CA PHE A 176 14.36 -1.82 8.86
C PHE A 176 15.01 -3.18 8.64
N ASP A 177 16.07 -3.22 7.84
CA ASP A 177 16.95 -4.38 7.78
C ASP A 177 17.71 -4.51 9.12
N GLY A 178 17.36 -5.49 9.91
CA GLY A 178 17.95 -5.71 11.23
C GLY A 178 19.47 -5.92 11.21
N GLY A 179 20.03 -6.37 10.08
CA GLY A 179 21.46 -6.51 9.87
C GLY A 179 22.19 -5.17 9.70
N LYS A 180 21.47 -4.14 9.25
CA LYS A 180 22.03 -2.79 9.04
C LYS A 180 21.87 -1.86 10.23
N VAL A 181 20.88 -2.13 11.10
CA VAL A 181 20.61 -1.30 12.28
C VAL A 181 21.66 -1.53 13.36
N GLN A 182 22.37 -0.49 13.76
CA GLN A 182 23.42 -0.52 14.78
C GLN A 182 22.87 -0.02 16.13
N GLY A 183 23.16 -0.75 17.20
CA GLY A 183 22.86 -0.34 18.58
C GLY A 183 21.37 -0.03 18.84
N LEU A 184 21.09 1.13 19.42
CA LEU A 184 19.79 1.61 19.82
C LEU A 184 19.06 2.28 18.65
N VAL A 185 17.80 1.93 18.41
CA VAL A 185 16.92 2.73 17.53
C VAL A 185 16.26 3.82 18.38
N GLN A 186 16.52 5.07 18.07
CA GLN A 186 16.06 6.20 18.87
C GLN A 186 15.23 7.19 18.05
N VAL A 187 14.11 7.60 18.60
CA VAL A 187 13.34 8.75 18.11
C VAL A 187 13.84 10.00 18.86
N ARG A 188 14.38 10.96 18.12
CA ARG A 188 14.98 12.19 18.67
C ARG A 188 14.77 13.38 17.74
N GLN A 189 15.09 14.56 18.21
CA GLN A 189 15.27 15.70 17.32
C GLN A 189 16.58 15.55 16.52
N ALA A 190 16.59 16.09 15.31
CA ALA A 190 17.83 16.22 14.54
C ALA A 190 18.83 17.14 15.27
N THR A 191 20.11 16.90 15.04
CA THR A 191 21.17 17.80 15.55
C THR A 191 21.42 18.92 14.54
N ALA A 192 22.10 19.99 14.99
CA ALA A 192 22.45 21.12 14.13
C ALA A 192 23.26 20.65 12.90
N ALA A 193 22.87 21.10 11.72
CA ALA A 193 23.49 20.75 10.43
C ALA A 193 23.53 19.23 10.10
N GLU A 194 22.66 18.45 10.73
CA GLU A 194 22.54 17.04 10.41
C GLU A 194 21.94 16.85 9.01
N LYS A 195 22.52 15.95 8.24
CA LYS A 195 22.14 15.73 6.83
C LYS A 195 21.44 14.39 6.66
N LEU A 196 20.47 14.39 5.76
CA LEU A 196 19.73 13.20 5.35
C LEU A 196 19.67 13.12 3.84
N THR A 197 20.00 11.95 3.28
CA THR A 197 19.74 11.65 1.88
C THR A 197 18.33 11.07 1.74
N LEU A 198 17.48 11.76 0.98
CA LEU A 198 16.11 11.34 0.71
C LEU A 198 16.08 10.19 -0.31
N LEU A 199 14.92 9.55 -0.47
CA LEU A 199 14.72 8.46 -1.45
C LEU A 199 14.93 8.88 -2.91
N ASN A 200 14.87 10.16 -3.20
CA ASN A 200 15.18 10.74 -4.52
C ASN A 200 16.65 11.14 -4.67
N GLU A 201 17.53 10.63 -3.79
CA GLU A 201 18.97 10.90 -3.73
C GLU A 201 19.33 12.35 -3.39
N GLN A 202 18.37 13.19 -3.09
CA GLN A 202 18.63 14.57 -2.68
C GLN A 202 19.12 14.63 -1.24
N GLU A 203 20.28 15.25 -1.00
CA GLU A 203 20.77 15.55 0.34
C GLU A 203 20.10 16.82 0.87
N VAL A 204 19.53 16.73 2.07
CA VAL A 204 18.91 17.85 2.76
C VAL A 204 19.57 18.05 4.13
N GLU A 205 19.74 19.30 4.53
CA GLU A 205 20.17 19.67 5.88
C GLU A 205 18.91 19.81 6.76
N LEU A 206 18.92 19.14 7.91
CA LEU A 206 17.79 19.10 8.81
C LEU A 206 17.85 20.25 9.82
N SER A 207 16.72 20.85 10.07
CA SER A 207 16.55 21.75 11.22
C SER A 207 16.41 20.93 12.51
N GLU A 208 16.92 21.45 13.62
CA GLU A 208 16.77 20.86 14.96
C GLU A 208 15.30 20.67 15.41
N LYS A 209 14.35 21.25 14.66
CA LYS A 209 12.92 21.04 14.89
C LYS A 209 12.37 19.77 14.22
N VAL A 210 13.16 19.12 13.36
CA VAL A 210 12.75 17.90 12.66
C VAL A 210 12.98 16.71 13.58
N MET A 211 11.95 15.90 13.74
CA MET A 211 12.02 14.63 14.46
C MET A 211 12.51 13.53 13.51
N VAL A 212 13.50 12.76 13.96
CA VAL A 212 14.12 11.68 13.20
C VAL A 212 14.09 10.36 13.95
N ILE A 213 14.14 9.27 13.20
CA ILE A 213 14.42 7.93 13.71
C ILE A 213 15.87 7.62 13.33
N ALA A 214 16.73 7.40 14.29
CA ALA A 214 18.14 7.17 14.09
C ALA A 214 18.60 5.94 14.87
N ASP A 215 19.69 5.33 14.43
CA ASP A 215 20.45 4.37 15.22
C ASP A 215 21.75 4.99 15.73
N ASP A 216 22.66 4.17 16.30
CA ASP A 216 23.92 4.68 16.83
C ASP A 216 24.91 5.15 15.74
N ALA A 217 24.64 4.83 14.45
CA ALA A 217 25.52 5.19 13.34
C ALA A 217 25.02 6.42 12.57
N ALA A 218 23.73 6.51 12.30
CA ALA A 218 23.17 7.56 11.44
C ALA A 218 21.63 7.66 11.57
N ILE A 219 21.03 8.65 10.88
CA ILE A 219 19.61 8.65 10.63
C ILE A 219 19.31 7.53 9.65
N THR A 220 18.59 6.51 10.10
CA THR A 220 18.25 5.35 9.28
C THR A 220 16.81 5.44 8.82
N ILE A 221 16.56 6.17 7.74
CA ILE A 221 15.35 5.99 6.95
C ILE A 221 15.81 5.50 5.59
N THR A 222 16.19 4.26 5.51
CA THR A 222 16.43 3.65 4.20
C THR A 222 15.77 2.30 4.16
N PHE A 223 14.66 2.24 3.44
CA PHE A 223 14.28 1.01 2.78
C PHE A 223 15.32 0.77 1.70
N SER A 224 16.33 -0.03 1.96
CA SER A 224 17.10 -0.57 0.85
C SER A 224 16.33 -1.75 0.30
N ASP A 225 15.53 -1.49 -0.70
CA ASP A 225 15.16 -2.51 -1.64
C ASP A 225 16.44 -2.89 -2.40
N ASN A 226 17.05 -4.01 -2.02
CA ASN A 226 18.12 -4.62 -2.80
C ASN A 226 17.48 -5.36 -3.97
N SER A 227 16.70 -4.69 -4.79
CA SER A 227 16.34 -5.15 -6.12
C SER A 227 17.45 -4.70 -7.08
N THR A 228 18.54 -5.43 -7.12
CA THR A 228 19.38 -5.56 -8.31
C THR A 228 19.11 -6.87 -8.97
#